data_ddb39b75e72ab4f3da445c1dd9697c5f
#
_entry.id   ddb39b75e72ab4f3da445c1dd9697c5f
#
_cell.length_a   1.000
_cell.length_b   1.000
_cell.length_c   1.000
_cell.angle_alpha   90.00
_cell.angle_beta   90.00
_cell.angle_gamma   90.00
#
_symmetry.space_group_name_H-M   'P 1'
#
loop_
_entity.id
_entity.type
_entity.pdbx_description
1 polymer ?
#
loop_
_entity_poly.entity_id
_entity_poly.type
_entity_poly.pdbx_seq_one_letter_code
_entity_poly.pdbx_strand_id
1 'polypeptide(L)'
;MLDELFIRGGPVLYILFGLTFLIFTLLVDKYLFIFVQSKTWVHAKFTNFVNSNPPSSTKYKFVEATLISNVKRKTESNIKVLDGLIGMTPMIGLLGTVYGMIEDFEVLSFMGTGNPRAMSSGVAKATIPTMAGMVISLFGLYF
;
A
#
# COMPACT_ATOMS: atom_id res chain seq x y z
N MET A 1 10.31 2.29 23.32
CA MET A 1 8.96 1.90 22.83
C MET A 1 9.01 1.40 21.39
N LEU A 2 9.47 2.22 20.42
CA LEU A 2 9.62 1.75 19.02
C LEU A 2 10.67 0.63 18.90
N ASP A 3 11.81 0.78 19.58
CA ASP A 3 12.88 -0.24 19.58
C ASP A 3 12.40 -1.59 20.12
N GLU A 4 11.57 -1.58 21.16
CA GLU A 4 10.98 -2.82 21.68
C GLU A 4 10.02 -3.48 20.70
N LEU A 5 9.26 -2.71 19.92
CA LEU A 5 8.39 -3.23 18.87
C LEU A 5 9.21 -3.90 17.77
N PHE A 6 10.32 -3.26 17.35
CA PHE A 6 11.22 -3.84 16.34
C PHE A 6 11.91 -5.10 16.82
N ILE A 7 12.37 -5.13 18.07
CA ILE A 7 12.99 -6.33 18.67
C ILE A 7 11.96 -7.46 18.80
N ARG A 8 10.71 -7.14 19.13
CA ARG A 8 9.63 -8.13 19.29
C ARG A 8 9.01 -8.59 17.98
N GLY A 9 8.94 -7.73 16.97
CA GLY A 9 8.30 -8.03 15.68
C GLY A 9 9.18 -8.75 14.65
N GLY A 10 10.48 -8.93 14.95
CA GLY A 10 11.42 -9.67 14.12
C GLY A 10 11.66 -9.04 12.73
N PRO A 11 12.35 -9.78 11.83
CA PRO A 11 12.73 -9.27 10.51
C PRO A 11 11.53 -8.91 9.61
N VAL A 12 10.38 -9.54 9.84
CA VAL A 12 9.15 -9.26 9.06
C VAL A 12 8.63 -7.85 9.31
N LEU A 13 8.83 -7.31 10.51
CA LEU A 13 8.41 -5.94 10.82
C LEU A 13 9.20 -4.89 10.01
N TYR A 14 10.48 -5.13 9.73
CA TYR A 14 11.28 -4.25 8.86
C TYR A 14 10.75 -4.24 7.43
N ILE A 15 10.33 -5.40 6.91
CA ILE A 15 9.72 -5.51 5.58
C ILE A 15 8.40 -4.74 5.54
N LEU A 16 7.56 -4.88 6.56
CA LEU A 16 6.30 -4.14 6.68
C LEU A 16 6.53 -2.64 6.78
N PHE A 17 7.55 -2.20 7.50
CA PHE A 17 7.89 -0.78 7.60
C PHE A 17 8.34 -0.20 6.26
N GLY A 18 9.19 -0.93 5.52
CA GLY A 18 9.60 -0.56 4.17
C GLY A 18 8.41 -0.50 3.20
N LEU A 19 7.50 -1.48 3.27
CA LEU A 19 6.28 -1.50 2.47
C LEU A 19 5.36 -0.32 2.81
N THR A 20 5.21 0.00 4.10
CA THR A 20 4.43 1.16 4.55
C THR A 20 4.98 2.46 3.99
N PHE A 21 6.30 2.62 4.03
CA PHE A 21 6.97 3.80 3.46
C PHE A 21 6.74 3.91 1.95
N LEU A 22 6.81 2.78 1.24
CA LEU A 22 6.55 2.72 -0.20
C LEU A 22 5.08 3.06 -0.51
N ILE A 23 4.11 2.50 0.20
CA ILE A 23 2.69 2.81 0.06
C ILE A 23 2.45 4.30 0.32
N PHE A 24 3.03 4.84 1.38
CA PHE A 24 2.89 6.26 1.73
C PHE A 24 3.46 7.17 0.65
N THR A 25 4.63 6.84 0.09
CA THR A 25 5.24 7.59 -1.01
C THR A 25 4.34 7.59 -2.25
N LEU A 26 3.78 6.43 -2.62
CA LEU A 26 2.86 6.33 -3.75
C LEU A 26 1.55 7.08 -3.51
N LEU A 27 1.03 7.10 -2.29
CA LEU A 27 -0.15 7.89 -1.93
C LEU A 27 0.13 9.39 -2.05
N VAL A 28 1.28 9.86 -1.56
CA VAL A 28 1.69 11.26 -1.68
C VAL A 28 1.87 11.65 -3.15
N ASP A 29 2.53 10.83 -3.95
CA ASP A 29 2.68 11.05 -5.39
C ASP A 29 1.32 11.13 -6.08
N LYS A 30 0.40 10.23 -5.77
CA LYS A 30 -0.98 10.24 -6.28
C LYS A 30 -1.71 11.53 -5.90
N TYR A 31 -1.61 11.94 -4.65
CA TYR A 31 -2.26 13.14 -4.15
C TYR A 31 -1.70 14.41 -4.80
N LEU A 32 -0.38 14.50 -4.92
CA LEU A 32 0.30 15.60 -5.62
C LEU A 32 -0.06 15.62 -7.11
N PHE A 33 -0.12 14.45 -7.76
CA PHE A 33 -0.50 14.35 -9.16
C PHE A 33 -1.94 14.84 -9.38
N ILE A 34 -2.89 14.45 -8.54
CA ILE A 34 -4.28 14.89 -8.64
C ILE A 34 -4.38 16.40 -8.35
N PHE A 35 -3.69 16.89 -7.33
CA PHE A 35 -3.83 18.28 -6.89
C PHE A 35 -3.10 19.29 -7.78
N VAL A 36 -1.89 18.96 -8.23
CA VAL A 36 -1.03 19.86 -9.01
C VAL A 36 -1.22 19.68 -10.52
N GLN A 37 -1.23 18.44 -10.98
CA GLN A 37 -1.16 18.12 -12.42
C GLN A 37 -2.52 18.13 -13.10
N SER A 38 -3.61 17.75 -12.40
CA SER A 38 -4.93 17.69 -13.03
C SER A 38 -5.44 19.08 -13.44
N LYS A 39 -5.17 20.12 -12.65
CA LYS A 39 -5.59 21.49 -12.99
C LYS A 39 -4.81 22.09 -14.17
N THR A 40 -3.51 21.93 -14.18
CA THR A 40 -2.67 22.62 -15.18
C THR A 40 -2.65 21.88 -16.52
N TRP A 41 -2.57 20.57 -16.50
CA TRP A 41 -2.41 19.76 -17.72
C TRP A 41 -3.72 19.58 -18.50
N VAL A 42 -4.83 19.37 -17.77
CA VAL A 42 -6.16 19.24 -18.38
C VAL A 42 -6.56 20.58 -19.00
N HIS A 43 -6.40 21.69 -18.28
CA HIS A 43 -6.72 23.02 -18.83
C HIS A 43 -5.85 23.39 -20.03
N ALA A 44 -4.55 23.17 -19.99
CA ALA A 44 -3.66 23.52 -21.10
C ALA A 44 -3.96 22.68 -22.37
N LYS A 45 -4.20 21.39 -22.22
CA LYS A 45 -4.58 20.53 -23.36
C LYS A 45 -5.98 20.81 -23.87
N PHE A 46 -6.92 21.09 -22.97
CA PHE A 46 -8.29 21.41 -23.34
C PHE A 46 -8.39 22.76 -24.06
N THR A 47 -7.69 23.78 -23.60
CA THR A 47 -7.67 25.11 -24.22
C THR A 47 -7.02 25.08 -25.59
N ASN A 48 -5.90 24.40 -25.75
CA ASN A 48 -5.24 24.22 -27.06
C ASN A 48 -6.12 23.43 -28.04
N PHE A 49 -6.87 22.44 -27.53
CA PHE A 49 -7.77 21.63 -28.36
C PHE A 49 -9.01 22.40 -28.78
N VAL A 50 -9.65 23.14 -27.88
CA VAL A 50 -10.83 23.98 -28.17
C VAL A 50 -10.48 25.07 -29.19
N ASN A 51 -9.30 25.67 -29.08
CA ASN A 51 -8.86 26.69 -30.05
C ASN A 51 -8.54 26.12 -31.46
N SER A 52 -8.23 24.82 -31.53
CA SER A 52 -7.86 24.19 -32.81
C SER A 52 -9.03 23.50 -33.53
N ASN A 53 -10.17 23.25 -32.85
CA ASN A 53 -11.31 22.53 -33.42
C ASN A 53 -12.65 23.17 -32.99
N PRO A 54 -13.52 23.53 -33.91
CA PRO A 54 -14.84 24.08 -33.58
C PRO A 54 -15.73 23.00 -32.92
N PRO A 55 -16.55 23.37 -31.92
CA PRO A 55 -17.33 22.43 -31.08
C PRO A 55 -18.45 21.67 -31.85
N SER A 56 -18.71 22.02 -33.09
CA SER A 56 -19.78 21.41 -33.93
C SER A 56 -19.33 20.18 -34.74
N SER A 57 -18.07 19.80 -34.69
CA SER A 57 -17.52 18.71 -35.50
C SER A 57 -17.69 17.35 -34.79
N THR A 58 -18.07 16.30 -35.56
CA THR A 58 -18.11 14.90 -35.07
C THR A 58 -16.75 14.44 -34.56
N LYS A 59 -15.66 14.99 -35.12
CA LYS A 59 -14.27 14.78 -34.67
C LYS A 59 -14.04 15.30 -33.26
N TYR A 60 -14.70 16.38 -32.84
CA TYR A 60 -14.59 16.94 -31.49
C TYR A 60 -15.01 15.93 -30.43
N LYS A 61 -16.20 15.31 -30.59
CA LYS A 61 -16.72 14.30 -29.65
C LYS A 61 -15.82 13.06 -29.53
N PHE A 62 -15.24 12.63 -30.66
CA PHE A 62 -14.36 11.47 -30.67
C PHE A 62 -13.02 11.74 -29.97
N VAL A 63 -12.42 12.90 -30.21
CA VAL A 63 -11.15 13.30 -29.58
C VAL A 63 -11.34 13.61 -28.10
N GLU A 64 -12.43 14.25 -27.71
CA GLU A 64 -12.81 14.48 -26.32
C GLU A 64 -12.92 13.14 -25.56
N ALA A 65 -13.67 12.19 -26.10
CA ALA A 65 -13.79 10.85 -25.52
C ALA A 65 -12.45 10.12 -25.40
N THR A 66 -11.58 10.26 -26.39
CA THR A 66 -10.23 9.67 -26.39
C THR A 66 -9.33 10.33 -25.37
N LEU A 67 -9.38 11.64 -25.21
CA LEU A 67 -8.60 12.36 -24.19
C LEU A 67 -9.04 11.97 -22.77
N ILE A 68 -10.35 11.92 -22.53
CA ILE A 68 -10.91 11.50 -21.24
C ILE A 68 -10.51 10.06 -20.93
N SER A 69 -10.61 9.15 -21.91
CA SER A 69 -10.25 7.73 -21.73
C SER A 69 -8.76 7.55 -21.44
N ASN A 70 -7.87 8.32 -22.08
CA ASN A 70 -6.43 8.26 -21.85
C ASN A 70 -6.05 8.80 -20.46
N VAL A 71 -6.66 9.90 -20.01
CA VAL A 71 -6.46 10.43 -18.66
C VAL A 71 -6.94 9.43 -17.62
N LYS A 72 -8.15 8.89 -17.80
CA LYS A 72 -8.74 7.87 -16.93
C LYS A 72 -7.85 6.63 -16.84
N ARG A 73 -7.40 6.10 -17.98
CA ARG A 73 -6.54 4.91 -18.04
C ARG A 73 -5.19 5.11 -17.34
N LYS A 74 -4.58 6.29 -17.47
CA LYS A 74 -3.32 6.60 -16.79
C LYS A 74 -3.50 6.73 -15.28
N THR A 75 -4.62 7.30 -14.83
CA THR A 75 -4.96 7.41 -13.41
C THR A 75 -5.28 6.03 -12.82
N GLU A 76 -6.08 5.21 -13.52
CA GLU A 76 -6.47 3.88 -13.06
C GLU A 76 -5.30 2.89 -13.00
N SER A 77 -4.31 3.00 -13.88
CA SER A 77 -3.15 2.11 -13.87
C SER A 77 -2.36 2.21 -12.57
N ASN A 78 -2.11 3.42 -12.08
CA ASN A 78 -1.36 3.64 -10.84
C ASN A 78 -2.18 3.23 -9.59
N ILE A 79 -3.51 3.38 -9.64
CA ILE A 79 -4.40 2.96 -8.56
C ILE A 79 -4.38 1.43 -8.40
N LYS A 80 -4.41 0.67 -9.49
CA LYS A 80 -4.38 -0.79 -9.44
C LYS A 80 -3.12 -1.35 -8.79
N VAL A 81 -1.97 -0.73 -9.03
CA VAL A 81 -0.71 -1.11 -8.38
C VAL A 81 -0.78 -0.84 -6.88
N LEU A 82 -1.31 0.33 -6.50
CA LEU A 82 -1.48 0.71 -5.11
C LEU A 82 -2.44 -0.25 -4.38
N ASP A 83 -3.60 -0.55 -4.97
CA ASP A 83 -4.58 -1.50 -4.42
C ASP A 83 -3.96 -2.89 -4.24
N GLY A 84 -3.14 -3.34 -5.20
CA GLY A 84 -2.40 -4.60 -5.09
C GLY A 84 -1.42 -4.61 -3.91
N LEU A 85 -0.64 -3.55 -3.73
CA LEU A 85 0.30 -3.43 -2.62
C LEU A 85 -0.41 -3.38 -1.26
N ILE A 86 -1.50 -2.61 -1.17
CA ILE A 86 -2.32 -2.53 0.04
C ILE A 86 -2.92 -3.89 0.39
N GLY A 87 -3.44 -4.63 -0.62
CA GLY A 87 -4.00 -5.97 -0.43
C GLY A 87 -2.97 -7.01 -0.01
N MET A 88 -1.69 -6.87 -0.41
CA MET A 88 -0.61 -7.77 0.02
C MET A 88 -0.15 -7.50 1.46
N THR A 89 -0.40 -6.32 2.02
CA THR A 89 0.10 -5.93 3.34
C THR A 89 -0.39 -6.85 4.47
N PRO A 90 -1.68 -7.24 4.56
CA PRO A 90 -2.14 -8.20 5.56
C PRO A 90 -1.55 -9.60 5.37
N MET A 91 -1.29 -10.00 4.12
CA MET A 91 -0.67 -11.31 3.83
C MET A 91 0.78 -11.38 4.33
N ILE A 92 1.53 -10.29 4.18
CA ILE A 92 2.88 -10.16 4.75
C ILE A 92 2.82 -10.15 6.28
N GLY A 93 1.81 -9.49 6.86
CA GLY A 93 1.55 -9.57 8.30
C GLY A 93 1.30 -11.00 8.79
N LEU A 94 0.50 -11.77 8.05
CA LEU A 94 0.25 -13.19 8.35
C LEU A 94 1.54 -14.03 8.24
N LEU A 95 2.37 -13.79 7.23
CA LEU A 95 3.69 -14.41 7.13
C LEU A 95 4.54 -14.17 8.39
N GLY A 96 4.42 -12.98 8.99
CA GLY A 96 5.08 -12.63 10.25
C GLY A 96 4.64 -13.50 11.42
N THR A 97 3.36 -13.89 11.51
CA THR A 97 2.91 -14.80 12.55
C THR A 97 3.48 -16.20 12.37
N VAL A 98 3.49 -16.70 11.14
CA VAL A 98 4.06 -18.03 10.84
C VAL A 98 5.54 -18.06 11.18
N TYR A 99 6.28 -17.03 10.78
CA TYR A 99 7.70 -16.91 11.09
C TYR A 99 7.96 -16.87 12.60
N GLY A 100 7.21 -16.04 13.34
CA GLY A 100 7.33 -15.93 14.79
C GLY A 100 7.00 -17.24 15.51
N MET A 101 5.99 -17.98 15.06
CA MET A 101 5.63 -19.27 15.63
C MET A 101 6.70 -20.33 15.39
N ILE A 102 7.35 -20.33 14.23
CA ILE A 102 8.47 -21.25 13.95
C ILE A 102 9.62 -21.00 14.93
N GLU A 103 9.99 -19.72 15.12
CA GLU A 103 11.04 -19.32 16.07
C GLU A 103 10.70 -19.75 17.51
N ASP A 104 9.44 -19.62 17.92
CA ASP A 104 8.96 -20.05 19.24
C ASP A 104 9.07 -21.56 19.43
N PHE A 105 8.68 -22.34 18.41
CA PHE A 105 8.78 -23.81 18.48
C PHE A 105 10.24 -24.27 18.49
N GLU A 106 11.15 -23.57 17.81
CA GLU A 106 12.56 -23.85 17.86
C GLU A 106 13.11 -23.68 19.28
N VAL A 107 12.80 -22.56 19.94
CA VAL A 107 13.18 -22.32 21.35
C VAL A 107 12.63 -23.39 22.28
N LEU A 108 11.37 -23.79 22.09
CA LEU A 108 10.73 -24.85 22.89
C LEU A 108 11.41 -26.21 22.71
N SER A 109 11.87 -26.53 21.50
CA SER A 109 12.55 -27.79 21.24
C SER A 109 13.87 -27.91 22.00
N PHE A 110 14.56 -26.79 22.23
CA PHE A 110 15.81 -26.74 22.98
C PHE A 110 15.60 -26.62 24.49
N MET A 111 14.60 -25.89 24.94
CA MET A 111 14.38 -25.63 26.38
C MET A 111 13.41 -26.62 27.06
N GLY A 112 12.74 -27.47 26.28
CA GLY A 112 11.70 -28.36 26.78
C GLY A 112 10.36 -27.65 27.02
N THR A 113 9.28 -28.45 27.06
CA THR A 113 7.89 -27.93 27.07
C THR A 113 7.42 -27.38 28.42
N GLY A 114 8.29 -27.24 29.41
CA GLY A 114 7.94 -26.97 30.80
C GLY A 114 7.68 -25.50 31.17
N ASN A 115 7.81 -24.53 30.27
CA ASN A 115 7.64 -23.12 30.64
C ASN A 115 6.52 -22.40 29.88
N PRO A 116 5.28 -22.40 30.39
CA PRO A 116 4.13 -21.73 29.74
C PRO A 116 4.33 -20.23 29.54
N ARG A 117 5.16 -19.59 30.35
CA ARG A 117 5.45 -18.15 30.25
C ARG A 117 6.29 -17.83 29.00
N ALA A 118 7.23 -18.70 28.63
CA ALA A 118 8.02 -18.55 27.41
C ALA A 118 7.12 -18.67 26.17
N MET A 119 6.21 -19.66 26.13
CA MET A 119 5.25 -19.84 25.06
C MET A 119 4.30 -18.64 24.92
N SER A 120 3.78 -18.12 26.00
CA SER A 120 2.88 -16.95 25.99
C SER A 120 3.57 -15.69 25.43
N SER A 121 4.84 -15.51 25.77
CA SER A 121 5.65 -14.39 25.26
C SER A 121 5.86 -14.47 23.75
N GLY A 122 6.13 -15.67 23.23
CA GLY A 122 6.37 -15.91 21.83
C GLY A 122 5.14 -15.71 20.95
N VAL A 123 4.01 -16.29 21.35
CA VAL A 123 2.73 -16.08 20.66
C VAL A 123 2.36 -14.59 20.60
N ALA A 124 2.56 -13.86 21.71
CA ALA A 124 2.32 -12.42 21.74
C ALA A 124 3.24 -11.66 20.76
N LYS A 125 4.50 -12.08 20.62
CA LYS A 125 5.47 -11.53 19.66
C LYS A 125 5.04 -11.76 18.20
N ALA A 126 4.61 -12.98 17.89
CA ALA A 126 4.21 -13.38 16.55
C ALA A 126 2.96 -12.61 16.04
N THR A 127 2.08 -12.17 16.92
CA THR A 127 0.85 -11.44 16.52
C THR A 127 1.09 -9.96 16.13
N ILE A 128 2.18 -9.35 16.57
CA ILE A 128 2.49 -7.93 16.31
C ILE A 128 2.55 -7.60 14.80
N PRO A 129 3.26 -8.37 13.95
CA PRO A 129 3.32 -8.07 12.52
C PRO A 129 1.95 -8.12 11.82
N THR A 130 1.08 -9.04 12.23
CA THR A 130 -0.27 -9.15 11.65
C THR A 130 -1.14 -7.95 12.01
N MET A 131 -1.10 -7.50 13.26
CA MET A 131 -1.80 -6.30 13.69
C MET A 131 -1.30 -5.07 12.90
N ALA A 132 0.02 -4.92 12.77
CA ALA A 132 0.60 -3.84 11.99
C ALA A 132 0.17 -3.89 10.52
N GLY A 133 0.23 -5.07 9.88
CA GLY A 133 -0.17 -5.27 8.49
C GLY A 133 -1.63 -4.91 8.23
N MET A 134 -2.55 -5.30 9.12
CA MET A 134 -3.97 -4.96 9.01
C MET A 134 -4.21 -3.45 9.17
N VAL A 135 -3.58 -2.81 10.15
CA VAL A 135 -3.72 -1.36 10.36
C VAL A 135 -3.24 -0.58 9.13
N ILE A 136 -2.07 -0.93 8.58
CA ILE A 136 -1.51 -0.28 7.39
C ILE A 136 -2.45 -0.45 6.19
N SER A 137 -3.00 -1.66 5.99
CA SER A 137 -3.94 -1.94 4.90
C SER A 137 -5.23 -1.12 5.03
N LEU A 138 -5.80 -1.02 6.22
CA LEU A 138 -7.00 -0.20 6.45
C LEU A 138 -6.76 1.28 6.16
N PHE A 139 -5.62 1.83 6.59
CA PHE A 139 -5.25 3.19 6.24
C PHE A 139 -5.07 3.36 4.73
N GLY A 140 -4.39 2.42 4.07
CA GLY A 140 -4.20 2.46 2.62
C GLY A 140 -5.49 2.39 1.83
N LEU A 141 -6.48 1.59 2.26
CA LEU A 141 -7.80 1.50 1.62
C LEU A 141 -8.66 2.75 1.81
N TYR A 142 -8.48 3.45 2.92
CA TYR A 142 -9.25 4.66 3.21
C TYR A 142 -8.77 5.87 2.40
N PHE A 143 -7.50 5.95 2.04
CA PHE A 143 -6.89 7.05 1.29
C PHE A 143 -6.77 6.76 -0.21
#